data_c973ae72d0d9b39a3fc150d61b2d8a68
#
_entry.id   c973ae72d0d9b39a3fc150d61b2d8a68
#
_cell.length_a   1.000
_cell.length_b   1.000
_cell.length_c   1.000
_cell.angle_alpha   90.00
_cell.angle_beta   90.00
_cell.angle_gamma   90.00
#
_symmetry.space_group_name_H-M   'P 1'
#
loop_
_entity.id
_entity.type
_entity.pdbx_description
1 polymer ?
#
loop_
_entity_poly.entity_id
_entity_poly.type
_entity_poly.pdbx_seq_one_letter_code
_entity_poly.pdbx_strand_id
1 'polypeptide(L)'
;MNKSITAPIGIFDSGIGGLTVAHAIRQVLPHENMIYFGDTAHLPYGDKSEAAIQAYSIKIADVLLKKGCKVIVIACNSASSAAYELLKEYVRKEAYIINVIDPMIDYIVRHYANKTIGLIGTKRTVQSGVYVQKIKESNCNITLHSLATPLLAPMIEEGFFNNQISHEIIAQYLSDPMLANLDALVLACTHYPLIKKEINEFYKSKIDILDSAEVVAKALRDYLVSTQLINQHGHPVQHFYVSDYTEAFEASTRLFFQERVTLERHPLWN
;
A
#
# COMPACT_ATOMS: atom_id res chain seq x y z
N MET A 1 -23.56 -9.25 -9.30
CA MET A 1 -23.67 -8.49 -10.56
C MET A 1 -22.48 -8.82 -11.43
N ASN A 2 -22.69 -9.09 -12.74
CA ASN A 2 -21.58 -9.23 -13.67
C ASN A 2 -20.96 -7.84 -13.87
N LYS A 3 -19.83 -7.56 -13.24
CA LYS A 3 -19.06 -6.34 -13.53
C LYS A 3 -18.48 -6.43 -14.93
N SER A 4 -18.47 -5.31 -15.66
CA SER A 4 -17.82 -5.25 -16.98
C SER A 4 -16.31 -5.45 -16.81
N ILE A 5 -15.68 -6.13 -17.77
CA ILE A 5 -14.21 -6.25 -17.85
C ILE A 5 -13.54 -4.87 -17.96
N THR A 6 -14.22 -3.89 -18.56
CA THR A 6 -13.75 -2.51 -18.71
C THR A 6 -14.03 -1.62 -17.50
N ALA A 7 -14.75 -2.14 -16.47
CA ALA A 7 -14.97 -1.40 -15.23
C ALA A 7 -13.63 -1.12 -14.54
N PRO A 8 -13.43 0.07 -13.92
CA PRO A 8 -12.12 0.45 -13.39
C PRO A 8 -11.72 -0.34 -12.15
N ILE A 9 -10.41 -0.41 -11.90
CA ILE A 9 -9.81 -0.77 -10.62
C ILE A 9 -9.78 0.51 -9.77
N GLY A 10 -10.46 0.52 -8.63
CA GLY A 10 -10.35 1.57 -7.63
C GLY A 10 -9.16 1.29 -6.71
N ILE A 11 -8.33 2.30 -6.47
CA ILE A 11 -7.16 2.20 -5.57
C ILE A 11 -7.25 3.35 -4.59
N PHE A 12 -7.13 3.11 -3.30
CA PHE A 12 -7.08 4.21 -2.35
C PHE A 12 -5.98 4.10 -1.31
N ASP A 13 -5.56 5.26 -0.85
CA ASP A 13 -4.51 5.46 0.15
C ASP A 13 -4.83 6.64 1.07
N SER A 14 -4.10 6.77 2.16
CA SER A 14 -4.18 7.92 3.08
C SER A 14 -3.73 9.25 2.45
N GLY A 15 -3.01 9.21 1.33
CA GLY A 15 -2.45 10.39 0.68
C GLY A 15 -2.00 10.10 -0.75
N ILE A 16 -0.74 10.41 -1.05
CA ILE A 16 -0.14 10.21 -2.37
C ILE A 16 0.82 8.99 -2.43
N GLY A 17 1.24 8.47 -1.28
CA GLY A 17 2.17 7.33 -1.21
C GLY A 17 1.67 6.08 -1.93
N GLY A 18 0.36 5.82 -1.90
CA GLY A 18 -0.27 4.70 -2.60
C GLY A 18 -0.17 4.73 -4.12
N LEU A 19 0.31 5.84 -4.70
CA LEU A 19 0.67 5.91 -6.11
C LEU A 19 1.79 4.92 -6.48
N THR A 20 2.63 4.48 -5.54
CA THR A 20 3.59 3.38 -5.75
C THR A 20 2.87 2.07 -6.10
N VAL A 21 1.77 1.78 -5.39
CA VAL A 21 0.93 0.61 -5.66
C VAL A 21 0.18 0.77 -7.00
N ALA A 22 -0.36 1.96 -7.27
CA ALA A 22 -1.02 2.26 -8.54
C ALA A 22 -0.04 2.11 -9.72
N HIS A 23 1.21 2.58 -9.57
CA HIS A 23 2.26 2.40 -10.57
C HIS A 23 2.57 0.91 -10.82
N ALA A 24 2.76 0.12 -9.75
CA ALA A 24 3.01 -1.32 -9.87
C ALA A 24 1.85 -2.06 -10.56
N ILE A 25 0.60 -1.70 -10.24
CA ILE A 25 -0.59 -2.24 -10.89
C ILE A 25 -0.59 -1.89 -12.39
N ARG A 26 -0.31 -0.63 -12.76
CA ARG A 26 -0.24 -0.22 -14.16
C ARG A 26 0.82 -0.98 -14.95
N GLN A 27 1.97 -1.26 -14.36
CA GLN A 27 3.03 -2.03 -15.00
C GLN A 27 2.62 -3.48 -15.32
N VAL A 28 1.84 -4.09 -14.44
CA VAL A 28 1.40 -5.49 -14.57
C VAL A 28 0.09 -5.61 -15.37
N LEU A 29 -0.74 -4.57 -15.36
CA LEU A 29 -2.08 -4.50 -15.94
C LEU A 29 -2.25 -3.25 -16.80
N PRO A 30 -1.49 -3.10 -17.91
CA PRO A 30 -1.38 -1.84 -18.66
C PRO A 30 -2.65 -1.43 -19.41
N HIS A 31 -3.64 -2.31 -19.55
CA HIS A 31 -4.89 -2.03 -20.25
C HIS A 31 -6.08 -1.78 -19.31
N GLU A 32 -5.86 -1.86 -17.99
CA GLU A 32 -6.92 -1.65 -17.00
C GLU A 32 -7.20 -0.17 -16.79
N ASN A 33 -8.49 0.18 -16.75
CA ASN A 33 -8.92 1.49 -16.27
C ASN A 33 -8.67 1.59 -14.77
N MET A 34 -8.19 2.73 -14.29
CA MET A 34 -7.86 2.94 -12.88
C MET A 34 -8.47 4.23 -12.36
N ILE A 35 -8.94 4.19 -11.12
CA ILE A 35 -9.32 5.34 -10.33
C ILE A 35 -8.54 5.30 -9.03
N TYR A 36 -7.62 6.24 -8.86
CA TYR A 36 -6.90 6.44 -7.61
C TYR A 36 -7.64 7.46 -6.75
N PHE A 37 -7.66 7.23 -5.43
CA PHE A 37 -8.18 8.17 -4.45
C PHE A 37 -7.19 8.31 -3.28
N GLY A 38 -6.60 9.51 -3.12
CA GLY A 38 -5.74 9.86 -1.99
C GLY A 38 -6.49 10.74 -0.98
N ASP A 39 -6.55 10.31 0.29
CA ASP A 39 -7.20 11.10 1.35
C ASP A 39 -6.25 12.13 1.97
N THR A 40 -5.78 13.05 1.13
CA THR A 40 -4.81 14.10 1.49
C THR A 40 -5.29 15.06 2.58
N ALA A 41 -6.62 15.24 2.74
CA ALA A 41 -7.19 16.08 3.80
C ALA A 41 -7.00 15.49 5.21
N HIS A 42 -6.81 14.16 5.34
CA HIS A 42 -6.78 13.48 6.63
C HIS A 42 -5.48 12.71 6.91
N LEU A 43 -4.48 12.84 6.03
CA LEU A 43 -3.15 12.24 6.25
C LEU A 43 -2.47 12.79 7.52
N PRO A 44 -1.49 12.09 8.10
CA PRO A 44 -1.15 10.69 7.86
C PRO A 44 -2.05 9.73 8.66
N TYR A 45 -2.44 8.60 8.08
CA TYR A 45 -3.23 7.58 8.80
C TYR A 45 -2.43 6.83 9.88
N GLY A 46 -1.11 6.88 9.79
CA GLY A 46 -0.22 6.23 10.76
C GLY A 46 -0.40 6.69 12.22
N ASP A 47 -0.93 7.91 12.43
CA ASP A 47 -1.17 8.52 13.74
C ASP A 47 -2.68 8.68 14.08
N LYS A 48 -3.59 8.18 13.22
CA LYS A 48 -5.05 8.26 13.44
C LYS A 48 -5.57 7.07 14.25
N SER A 49 -6.70 7.29 14.92
CA SER A 49 -7.44 6.21 15.57
C SER A 49 -8.03 5.25 14.52
N GLU A 50 -8.26 4.01 14.93
CA GLU A 50 -8.89 3.00 14.07
C GLU A 50 -10.27 3.46 13.57
N ALA A 51 -11.11 3.99 14.45
CA ALA A 51 -12.45 4.48 14.11
C ALA A 51 -12.41 5.62 13.07
N ALA A 52 -11.44 6.54 13.15
CA ALA A 52 -11.28 7.60 12.16
C ALA A 52 -10.90 7.02 10.80
N ILE A 53 -9.93 6.09 10.76
CA ILE A 53 -9.51 5.43 9.51
C ILE A 53 -10.67 4.64 8.89
N GLN A 54 -11.45 3.94 9.71
CA GLN A 54 -12.63 3.21 9.25
C GLN A 54 -13.66 4.15 8.60
N ALA A 55 -13.96 5.29 9.25
CA ALA A 55 -14.91 6.27 8.72
C ALA A 55 -14.45 6.85 7.38
N TYR A 56 -13.17 7.23 7.26
CA TYR A 56 -12.60 7.73 6.00
C TYR A 56 -12.64 6.66 4.92
N SER A 57 -12.22 5.44 5.24
CA SER A 57 -12.16 4.32 4.30
C SER A 57 -13.54 3.94 3.74
N ILE A 58 -14.60 3.96 4.56
CA ILE A 58 -15.98 3.74 4.10
C ILE A 58 -16.40 4.81 3.10
N LYS A 59 -16.12 6.10 3.39
CA LYS A 59 -16.45 7.20 2.48
C LYS A 59 -15.75 7.06 1.13
N ILE A 60 -14.47 6.69 1.13
CA ILE A 60 -13.72 6.48 -0.10
C ILE A 60 -14.26 5.26 -0.87
N ALA A 61 -14.54 4.16 -0.17
CA ALA A 61 -15.12 2.97 -0.80
C ALA A 61 -16.47 3.28 -1.46
N ASP A 62 -17.33 4.08 -0.82
CA ASP A 62 -18.60 4.54 -1.39
C ASP A 62 -18.38 5.34 -2.69
N VAL A 63 -17.41 6.25 -2.72
CA VAL A 63 -17.04 7.00 -3.93
C VAL A 63 -16.61 6.04 -5.05
N LEU A 64 -15.73 5.08 -4.76
CA LEU A 64 -15.22 4.13 -5.74
C LEU A 64 -16.31 3.17 -6.25
N LEU A 65 -17.24 2.75 -5.37
CA LEU A 65 -18.40 1.95 -5.78
C LEU A 65 -19.34 2.74 -6.70
N LYS A 66 -19.65 4.00 -6.40
CA LYS A 66 -20.45 4.89 -7.24
C LYS A 66 -19.82 5.15 -8.60
N LYS A 67 -18.48 5.12 -8.68
CA LYS A 67 -17.73 5.20 -9.94
C LYS A 67 -17.66 3.85 -10.68
N GLY A 68 -18.32 2.83 -10.17
CA GLY A 68 -18.48 1.53 -10.82
C GLY A 68 -17.26 0.61 -10.77
N CYS A 69 -16.31 0.83 -9.86
CA CYS A 69 -15.12 -0.01 -9.74
C CYS A 69 -15.47 -1.50 -9.57
N LYS A 70 -14.79 -2.37 -10.33
CA LYS A 70 -14.93 -3.84 -10.24
C LYS A 70 -14.13 -4.43 -9.09
N VAL A 71 -13.00 -3.79 -8.74
CA VAL A 71 -12.12 -4.13 -7.63
C VAL A 71 -11.79 -2.85 -6.87
N ILE A 72 -11.65 -2.94 -5.55
CA ILE A 72 -11.12 -1.88 -4.70
C ILE A 72 -9.84 -2.40 -4.04
N VAL A 73 -8.73 -1.69 -4.25
CA VAL A 73 -7.42 -1.98 -3.65
C VAL A 73 -7.17 -0.99 -2.51
N ILE A 74 -6.98 -1.50 -1.29
CA ILE A 74 -6.53 -0.70 -0.16
C ILE A 74 -5.00 -0.65 -0.21
N ALA A 75 -4.44 0.42 -0.77
CA ALA A 75 -2.99 0.56 -0.94
C ALA A 75 -2.26 0.85 0.38
N CYS A 76 -2.92 1.57 1.30
CA CYS A 76 -2.38 1.96 2.60
C CYS A 76 -2.32 0.79 3.58
N ASN A 77 -1.13 0.48 4.15
CA ASN A 77 -1.00 -0.53 5.20
C ASN A 77 -1.78 -0.15 6.48
N SER A 78 -1.78 1.13 6.87
CA SER A 78 -2.54 1.60 8.02
C SER A 78 -4.05 1.45 7.81
N ALA A 79 -4.57 1.74 6.60
CA ALA A 79 -5.97 1.52 6.28
C ALA A 79 -6.29 0.03 6.15
N SER A 80 -5.41 -0.76 5.56
CA SER A 80 -5.56 -2.22 5.47
C SER A 80 -5.68 -2.86 6.84
N SER A 81 -4.84 -2.46 7.80
CA SER A 81 -4.86 -3.01 9.16
C SER A 81 -6.08 -2.57 9.99
N ALA A 82 -6.64 -1.39 9.72
CA ALA A 82 -7.73 -0.82 10.52
C ALA A 82 -9.13 -1.06 9.94
N ALA A 83 -9.26 -1.12 8.62
CA ALA A 83 -10.56 -1.01 7.96
C ALA A 83 -10.91 -2.19 7.03
N TYR A 84 -9.99 -3.12 6.74
CA TYR A 84 -10.22 -4.15 5.72
C TYR A 84 -11.45 -5.02 6.02
N GLU A 85 -11.58 -5.57 7.23
CA GLU A 85 -12.71 -6.45 7.57
C GLU A 85 -14.04 -5.69 7.51
N LEU A 86 -14.08 -4.45 8.01
CA LEU A 86 -15.26 -3.60 7.92
C LEU A 86 -15.62 -3.29 6.45
N LEU A 87 -14.64 -3.01 5.62
CA LEU A 87 -14.87 -2.74 4.19
C LEU A 87 -15.34 -3.98 3.43
N LYS A 88 -14.89 -5.17 3.78
CA LYS A 88 -15.44 -6.42 3.20
C LYS A 88 -16.94 -6.53 3.43
N GLU A 89 -17.38 -6.26 4.66
CA GLU A 89 -18.80 -6.26 5.00
C GLU A 89 -19.56 -5.14 4.30
N TYR A 90 -18.97 -3.96 4.17
CA TYR A 90 -19.60 -2.81 3.52
C TYR A 90 -19.74 -3.01 2.01
N VAL A 91 -18.65 -3.39 1.34
CA VAL A 91 -18.58 -3.56 -0.13
C VAL A 91 -19.37 -4.80 -0.59
N ARG A 92 -19.36 -5.87 0.22
CA ARG A 92 -20.07 -7.14 -0.04
C ARG A 92 -19.86 -7.67 -1.47
N LYS A 93 -20.96 -7.76 -2.24
CA LYS A 93 -20.97 -8.28 -3.63
C LYS A 93 -20.83 -7.19 -4.70
N GLU A 94 -20.70 -5.92 -4.31
CA GLU A 94 -20.65 -4.82 -5.28
C GLU A 94 -19.29 -4.71 -5.98
N ALA A 95 -18.21 -5.03 -5.29
CA ALA A 95 -16.87 -5.13 -5.87
C ALA A 95 -16.04 -6.16 -5.07
N TYR A 96 -14.98 -6.68 -5.69
CA TYR A 96 -13.95 -7.39 -4.93
C TYR A 96 -13.10 -6.39 -4.17
N ILE A 97 -12.68 -6.74 -2.95
CA ILE A 97 -11.77 -5.89 -2.18
C ILE A 97 -10.50 -6.66 -1.86
N ILE A 98 -9.36 -6.02 -2.10
CA ILE A 98 -8.04 -6.55 -1.79
C ILE A 98 -7.27 -5.51 -0.97
N ASN A 99 -6.54 -5.96 0.05
CA ASN A 99 -5.63 -5.13 0.83
C ASN A 99 -4.17 -5.47 0.49
N VAL A 100 -3.22 -4.66 0.95
CA VAL A 100 -1.79 -4.93 0.69
C VAL A 100 -1.16 -5.92 1.67
N ILE A 101 -1.85 -6.27 2.76
CA ILE A 101 -1.34 -7.15 3.82
C ILE A 101 -1.49 -8.62 3.42
N ASP A 102 -2.70 -9.05 3.06
CA ASP A 102 -2.98 -10.47 2.80
C ASP A 102 -2.10 -11.07 1.71
N PRO A 103 -1.93 -10.44 0.52
CA PRO A 103 -1.01 -10.94 -0.48
C PRO A 103 0.44 -11.02 0.00
N MET A 104 0.88 -10.06 0.84
CA MET A 104 2.23 -10.08 1.41
C MET A 104 2.39 -11.23 2.41
N ILE A 105 1.39 -11.51 3.26
CA ILE A 105 1.38 -12.68 4.14
C ILE A 105 1.48 -13.97 3.33
N ASP A 106 0.64 -14.12 2.30
CA ASP A 106 0.68 -15.30 1.41
C ASP A 106 2.04 -15.47 0.76
N TYR A 107 2.67 -14.38 0.32
CA TYR A 107 4.01 -14.41 -0.25
C TYR A 107 5.06 -14.86 0.77
N ILE A 108 5.05 -14.29 1.98
CA ILE A 108 5.96 -14.65 3.08
C ILE A 108 5.80 -16.12 3.45
N VAL A 109 4.59 -16.60 3.65
CA VAL A 109 4.29 -17.99 4.01
C VAL A 109 4.81 -18.99 2.97
N ARG A 110 4.71 -18.65 1.68
CA ARG A 110 5.17 -19.53 0.60
C ARG A 110 6.69 -19.58 0.45
N HIS A 111 7.40 -18.48 0.76
CA HIS A 111 8.82 -18.35 0.42
C HIS A 111 9.77 -18.32 1.63
N TYR A 112 9.24 -18.07 2.84
CA TYR A 112 10.06 -17.82 4.03
C TYR A 112 9.69 -18.70 5.22
N ALA A 113 9.17 -19.91 5.01
CA ALA A 113 8.93 -20.86 6.09
C ALA A 113 10.24 -21.15 6.85
N ASN A 114 10.17 -21.20 8.20
CA ASN A 114 11.31 -21.37 9.11
C ASN A 114 12.36 -20.24 9.06
N LYS A 115 11.97 -19.03 8.67
CA LYS A 115 12.82 -17.86 8.49
C LYS A 115 12.50 -16.76 9.49
N THR A 116 13.45 -15.83 9.64
CA THR A 116 13.30 -14.63 10.46
C THR A 116 13.07 -13.42 9.57
N ILE A 117 11.89 -12.78 9.73
CA ILE A 117 11.45 -11.67 8.91
C ILE A 117 11.39 -10.40 9.76
N GLY A 118 11.97 -9.32 9.27
CA GLY A 118 11.75 -7.98 9.78
C GLY A 118 10.56 -7.31 9.09
N LEU A 119 9.90 -6.41 9.79
CA LEU A 119 8.87 -5.54 9.22
C LEU A 119 9.08 -4.13 9.75
N ILE A 120 9.13 -3.16 8.85
CA ILE A 120 9.09 -1.73 9.20
C ILE A 120 7.81 -1.10 8.66
N GLY A 121 7.21 -0.21 9.45
CA GLY A 121 5.93 0.39 9.10
C GLY A 121 5.57 1.58 9.99
N THR A 122 4.37 2.13 9.78
CA THR A 122 3.82 3.18 10.66
C THR A 122 3.49 2.60 12.04
N LYS A 123 3.33 3.49 13.04
CA LYS A 123 2.87 3.09 14.38
C LYS A 123 1.57 2.29 14.31
N ARG A 124 0.58 2.76 13.53
CA ARG A 124 -0.72 2.08 13.38
C ARG A 124 -0.57 0.66 12.84
N THR A 125 0.20 0.48 11.76
CA THR A 125 0.43 -0.83 11.15
C THR A 125 1.07 -1.80 12.14
N VAL A 126 2.10 -1.39 12.84
CA VAL A 126 2.81 -2.24 13.81
C VAL A 126 1.95 -2.55 15.03
N GLN A 127 1.31 -1.54 15.63
CA GLN A 127 0.48 -1.70 16.82
C GLN A 127 -0.80 -2.50 16.60
N SER A 128 -1.31 -2.56 15.36
CA SER A 128 -2.47 -3.38 15.02
C SER A 128 -2.23 -4.88 15.25
N GLY A 129 -0.97 -5.32 15.19
CA GLY A 129 -0.62 -6.74 15.33
C GLY A 129 -1.09 -7.64 14.17
N VAL A 130 -1.72 -7.10 13.13
CA VAL A 130 -2.35 -7.88 12.03
C VAL A 130 -1.33 -8.79 11.32
N TYR A 131 -0.14 -8.30 11.03
CA TYR A 131 0.90 -9.13 10.42
C TYR A 131 1.33 -10.29 11.33
N VAL A 132 1.54 -10.01 12.62
CA VAL A 132 1.92 -11.02 13.62
C VAL A 132 0.84 -12.08 13.74
N GLN A 133 -0.43 -11.66 13.85
CA GLN A 133 -1.56 -12.56 13.95
C GLN A 133 -1.66 -13.48 12.73
N LYS A 134 -1.66 -12.91 11.51
CA LYS A 134 -1.82 -13.68 10.27
C LYS A 134 -0.66 -14.65 10.03
N ILE A 135 0.58 -14.26 10.33
CA ILE A 135 1.73 -15.17 10.26
C ILE A 135 1.59 -16.30 11.27
N LYS A 136 1.17 -16.01 12.52
CA LYS A 136 0.94 -17.04 13.53
C LYS A 136 -0.15 -18.04 13.10
N GLU A 137 -1.22 -17.55 12.51
CA GLU A 137 -2.33 -18.39 12.00
C GLU A 137 -1.90 -19.32 10.85
N SER A 138 -0.85 -18.95 10.10
CA SER A 138 -0.33 -19.78 9.00
C SER A 138 0.40 -21.06 9.44
N ASN A 139 0.82 -21.15 10.70
CA ASN A 139 1.59 -22.27 11.27
C ASN A 139 2.91 -22.61 10.54
N CYS A 140 3.51 -21.64 9.85
CA CYS A 140 4.73 -21.85 9.03
C CYS A 140 6.04 -21.66 9.78
N ASN A 141 6.04 -21.60 11.12
CA ASN A 141 7.22 -21.40 11.98
C ASN A 141 8.10 -20.21 11.51
N ILE A 142 7.44 -19.07 11.23
CA ILE A 142 8.12 -17.82 10.84
C ILE A 142 8.26 -16.94 12.08
N THR A 143 9.46 -16.42 12.33
CA THR A 143 9.69 -15.40 13.35
C THR A 143 9.55 -14.03 12.72
N LEU A 144 8.59 -13.22 13.19
CA LEU A 144 8.37 -11.84 12.71
C LEU A 144 8.77 -10.83 13.79
N HIS A 145 9.69 -9.92 13.42
CA HIS A 145 10.08 -8.75 14.22
C HIS A 145 9.54 -7.49 13.58
N SER A 146 8.70 -6.73 14.29
CA SER A 146 8.04 -5.54 13.75
C SER A 146 8.49 -4.29 14.47
N LEU A 147 9.01 -3.31 13.73
CA LEU A 147 9.49 -2.02 14.23
C LEU A 147 8.70 -0.86 13.62
N ALA A 148 8.15 0.01 14.47
CA ALA A 148 7.53 1.25 14.01
C ALA A 148 8.62 2.29 13.65
N THR A 149 8.52 2.88 12.47
CA THR A 149 9.49 3.84 11.93
C THR A 149 8.82 5.16 11.55
N PRO A 150 8.29 5.92 12.54
CA PRO A 150 7.38 7.04 12.32
C PRO A 150 7.99 8.22 11.52
N LEU A 151 9.31 8.37 11.50
CA LEU A 151 9.96 9.46 10.79
C LEU A 151 10.17 9.18 9.30
N LEU A 152 10.11 7.90 8.84
CA LEU A 152 10.46 7.58 7.46
C LEU A 152 9.45 8.12 6.45
N ALA A 153 8.14 7.99 6.69
CA ALA A 153 7.14 8.48 5.75
C ALA A 153 7.16 10.01 5.62
N PRO A 154 7.14 10.82 6.70
CA PRO A 154 7.30 12.28 6.61
C PRO A 154 8.61 12.71 5.93
N MET A 155 9.73 12.06 6.24
CA MET A 155 11.02 12.32 5.61
C MET A 155 10.94 12.17 4.08
N ILE A 156 10.28 11.11 3.62
CA ILE A 156 10.11 10.83 2.18
C ILE A 156 9.15 11.85 1.54
N GLU A 157 8.05 12.19 2.19
CA GLU A 157 7.08 13.19 1.70
C GLU A 157 7.72 14.55 1.47
N GLU A 158 8.61 14.95 2.37
CA GLU A 158 9.39 16.20 2.25
C GLU A 158 10.58 16.11 1.29
N GLY A 159 10.76 14.97 0.61
CA GLY A 159 11.84 14.77 -0.37
C GLY A 159 13.22 14.54 0.23
N PHE A 160 13.32 14.31 1.55
CA PHE A 160 14.58 14.03 2.23
C PHE A 160 14.92 12.53 2.12
N PHE A 161 15.36 12.09 0.94
CA PHE A 161 15.88 10.74 0.71
C PHE A 161 17.04 10.78 -0.29
N ASN A 162 17.83 9.72 -0.34
CA ASN A 162 19.09 9.61 -1.10
C ASN A 162 20.11 10.72 -0.70
N ASN A 163 20.22 11.05 0.57
CA ASN A 163 21.17 12.02 1.12
C ASN A 163 21.69 11.55 2.49
N GLN A 164 22.66 12.28 3.06
CA GLN A 164 23.28 11.91 4.32
C GLN A 164 22.26 11.83 5.47
N ILE A 165 21.30 12.75 5.54
CA ILE A 165 20.30 12.79 6.62
C ILE A 165 19.40 11.53 6.55
N SER A 166 18.93 11.17 5.37
CA SER A 166 18.11 9.97 5.20
C SER A 166 18.88 8.71 5.56
N HIS A 167 20.14 8.59 5.17
CA HIS A 167 20.99 7.46 5.53
C HIS A 167 21.17 7.33 7.04
N GLU A 168 21.37 8.45 7.77
CA GLU A 168 21.49 8.45 9.23
C GLU A 168 20.18 8.03 9.91
N ILE A 169 19.02 8.55 9.48
CA ILE A 169 17.70 8.19 10.02
C ILE A 169 17.39 6.71 9.75
N ILE A 170 17.61 6.24 8.54
CA ILE A 170 17.42 4.84 8.15
C ILE A 170 18.32 3.93 9.00
N ALA A 171 19.62 4.26 9.11
CA ALA A 171 20.58 3.50 9.89
C ALA A 171 20.19 3.45 11.37
N GLN A 172 19.68 4.55 11.94
CA GLN A 172 19.19 4.62 13.32
C GLN A 172 18.10 3.59 13.60
N TYR A 173 17.11 3.45 12.67
CA TYR A 173 16.05 2.46 12.81
C TYR A 173 16.53 1.03 12.54
N LEU A 174 17.30 0.82 11.47
CA LEU A 174 17.69 -0.53 11.05
C LEU A 174 18.79 -1.14 11.93
N SER A 175 19.47 -0.32 12.76
CA SER A 175 20.41 -0.80 13.78
C SER A 175 19.74 -1.32 15.05
N ASP A 176 18.40 -1.28 15.14
CA ASP A 176 17.69 -1.88 16.27
C ASP A 176 18.02 -3.38 16.36
N PRO A 177 18.39 -3.90 17.55
CA PRO A 177 18.71 -5.31 17.74
C PRO A 177 17.60 -6.27 17.26
N MET A 178 16.32 -5.85 17.27
CA MET A 178 15.21 -6.65 16.74
C MET A 178 15.34 -6.93 15.24
N LEU A 179 16.02 -6.07 14.50
CA LEU A 179 16.23 -6.19 13.04
C LEU A 179 17.58 -6.79 12.68
N ALA A 180 18.28 -7.41 13.65
CA ALA A 180 19.50 -8.15 13.40
C ALA A 180 19.21 -9.56 12.87
N ASN A 181 20.09 -10.08 12.00
CA ASN A 181 20.05 -11.47 11.51
C ASN A 181 18.74 -11.86 10.81
N LEU A 182 18.20 -10.97 9.99
CA LEU A 182 17.01 -11.21 9.19
C LEU A 182 17.33 -12.00 7.90
N ASP A 183 16.37 -12.79 7.43
CA ASP A 183 16.37 -13.35 6.09
C ASP A 183 15.71 -12.39 5.07
N ALA A 184 14.70 -11.64 5.51
CA ALA A 184 14.05 -10.61 4.69
C ALA A 184 13.49 -9.46 5.54
N LEU A 185 13.23 -8.31 4.90
CA LEU A 185 12.59 -7.14 5.50
C LEU A 185 11.39 -6.70 4.68
N VAL A 186 10.21 -6.63 5.31
CA VAL A 186 8.97 -6.15 4.70
C VAL A 186 8.86 -4.63 4.83
N LEU A 187 8.61 -3.96 3.73
CA LEU A 187 8.31 -2.54 3.66
C LEU A 187 6.78 -2.34 3.80
N ALA A 188 6.29 -2.22 5.03
CA ALA A 188 4.87 -2.11 5.33
C ALA A 188 4.37 -0.65 5.35
N CYS A 189 4.78 0.13 4.36
CA CYS A 189 4.30 1.49 4.10
C CYS A 189 4.49 1.82 2.62
N THR A 190 3.50 2.47 2.02
CA THR A 190 3.48 2.85 0.59
C THR A 190 4.60 3.81 0.19
N HIS A 191 5.21 4.51 1.13
CA HIS A 191 6.33 5.43 0.90
C HIS A 191 7.68 4.71 0.78
N TYR A 192 7.85 3.59 1.47
CA TYR A 192 9.17 2.96 1.66
C TYR A 192 9.80 2.35 0.40
N PRO A 193 9.07 2.03 -0.67
CA PRO A 193 9.71 1.69 -1.95
C PRO A 193 10.71 2.74 -2.46
N LEU A 194 10.48 4.05 -2.15
CA LEU A 194 11.39 5.13 -2.56
C LEU A 194 12.76 5.10 -1.87
N ILE A 195 12.85 4.49 -0.68
CA ILE A 195 14.11 4.30 0.07
C ILE A 195 14.60 2.85 0.05
N LYS A 196 14.01 1.99 -0.78
CA LYS A 196 14.37 0.56 -0.90
C LYS A 196 15.86 0.38 -1.18
N LYS A 197 16.45 1.24 -2.01
CA LYS A 197 17.87 1.22 -2.35
C LYS A 197 18.73 1.49 -1.12
N GLU A 198 18.46 2.54 -0.36
CA GLU A 198 19.21 2.89 0.86
C GLU A 198 19.11 1.79 1.93
N ILE A 199 17.93 1.19 2.09
CA ILE A 199 17.73 0.04 2.98
C ILE A 199 18.57 -1.16 2.53
N ASN A 200 18.58 -1.45 1.22
CA ASN A 200 19.37 -2.54 0.66
C ASN A 200 20.88 -2.30 0.81
N GLU A 201 21.34 -1.07 0.68
CA GLU A 201 22.72 -0.67 0.93
C GLU A 201 23.12 -0.87 2.40
N PHE A 202 22.24 -0.50 3.35
CA PHE A 202 22.48 -0.74 4.78
C PHE A 202 22.72 -2.23 5.08
N TYR A 203 21.89 -3.11 4.55
CA TYR A 203 22.06 -4.57 4.71
C TYR A 203 23.11 -5.19 3.76
N LYS A 204 23.78 -4.36 2.93
CA LYS A 204 24.81 -4.82 1.97
C LYS A 204 24.28 -5.91 1.05
N SER A 205 23.03 -5.83 0.65
CA SER A 205 22.32 -6.82 -0.19
C SER A 205 22.34 -8.24 0.36
N LYS A 206 22.39 -8.41 1.68
CA LYS A 206 22.46 -9.74 2.33
C LYS A 206 21.08 -10.32 2.67
N ILE A 207 20.03 -9.51 2.62
CA ILE A 207 18.65 -9.92 2.90
C ILE A 207 17.74 -9.48 1.76
N ASP A 208 16.61 -10.14 1.62
CA ASP A 208 15.59 -9.73 0.65
C ASP A 208 14.77 -8.54 1.18
N ILE A 209 14.57 -7.51 0.35
CA ILE A 209 13.71 -6.37 0.67
C ILE A 209 12.38 -6.53 -0.04
N LEU A 210 11.33 -6.86 0.73
CA LEU A 210 10.01 -7.20 0.22
C LEU A 210 9.12 -5.96 0.12
N ASP A 211 8.67 -5.67 -1.10
CA ASP A 211 7.82 -4.54 -1.44
C ASP A 211 6.38 -5.00 -1.64
N SER A 212 5.45 -4.48 -0.84
CA SER A 212 4.03 -4.83 -0.92
C SER A 212 3.36 -4.37 -2.21
N ALA A 213 3.86 -3.32 -2.87
CA ALA A 213 3.28 -2.83 -4.12
C ALA A 213 3.40 -3.86 -5.25
N GLU A 214 4.58 -4.48 -5.40
CA GLU A 214 4.81 -5.50 -6.42
C GLU A 214 3.99 -6.78 -6.14
N VAL A 215 3.91 -7.17 -4.88
CA VAL A 215 3.21 -8.39 -4.47
C VAL A 215 1.71 -8.25 -4.69
N VAL A 216 1.11 -7.12 -4.29
CA VAL A 216 -0.33 -6.91 -4.48
C VAL A 216 -0.70 -6.75 -5.94
N ALA A 217 0.14 -6.13 -6.77
CA ALA A 217 -0.10 -6.00 -8.21
C ALA A 217 -0.19 -7.37 -8.90
N LYS A 218 0.71 -8.30 -8.54
CA LYS A 218 0.67 -9.69 -9.05
C LYS A 218 -0.57 -10.44 -8.55
N ALA A 219 -0.90 -10.33 -7.27
CA ALA A 219 -2.08 -10.98 -6.70
C ALA A 219 -3.39 -10.46 -7.36
N LEU A 220 -3.48 -9.16 -7.60
CA LEU A 220 -4.61 -8.55 -8.31
C LEU A 220 -4.73 -9.09 -9.74
N ARG A 221 -3.61 -9.18 -10.48
CA ARG A 221 -3.61 -9.77 -11.83
C ARG A 221 -4.12 -11.20 -11.80
N ASP A 222 -3.62 -12.03 -10.90
CA ASP A 222 -3.99 -13.42 -10.80
C ASP A 222 -5.49 -13.59 -10.46
N TYR A 223 -6.03 -12.72 -9.61
CA TYR A 223 -7.46 -12.62 -9.33
C TYR A 223 -8.26 -12.27 -10.59
N LEU A 224 -7.87 -11.22 -11.32
CA LEU A 224 -8.58 -10.77 -12.53
C LEU A 224 -8.53 -11.82 -13.64
N VAL A 225 -7.42 -12.55 -13.78
CA VAL A 225 -7.30 -13.68 -14.72
C VAL A 225 -8.22 -14.82 -14.31
N SER A 226 -8.17 -15.26 -13.05
CA SER A 226 -8.97 -16.39 -12.56
C SER A 226 -10.47 -16.16 -12.64
N THR A 227 -10.90 -14.89 -12.49
CA THR A 227 -12.31 -14.48 -12.56
C THR A 227 -12.76 -14.02 -13.94
N GLN A 228 -11.87 -14.05 -14.96
CA GLN A 228 -12.13 -13.57 -16.32
C GLN A 228 -12.56 -12.08 -16.36
N LEU A 229 -12.10 -11.27 -15.41
CA LEU A 229 -12.36 -9.83 -15.31
C LEU A 229 -11.22 -8.97 -15.85
N ILE A 230 -10.12 -9.58 -16.31
CA ILE A 230 -8.97 -8.85 -16.84
C ILE A 230 -9.33 -8.16 -18.17
N ASN A 231 -9.00 -6.87 -18.27
CA ASN A 231 -9.06 -6.13 -19.52
C ASN A 231 -7.71 -6.25 -20.24
N GLN A 232 -7.71 -6.84 -21.44
CA GLN A 232 -6.51 -7.12 -22.22
C GLN A 232 -6.31 -6.16 -23.40
N HIS A 233 -7.28 -5.31 -23.67
CA HIS A 233 -7.29 -4.48 -24.88
C HIS A 233 -7.81 -3.06 -24.58
N GLY A 234 -7.39 -2.11 -25.41
CA GLY A 234 -7.86 -0.73 -25.34
C GLY A 234 -6.84 0.25 -24.74
N HIS A 235 -7.23 1.51 -24.71
CA HIS A 235 -6.46 2.58 -24.09
C HIS A 235 -7.04 2.83 -22.69
N PRO A 236 -6.25 2.63 -21.62
CA PRO A 236 -6.74 2.79 -20.26
C PRO A 236 -7.06 4.25 -19.95
N VAL A 237 -8.18 4.47 -19.28
CA VAL A 237 -8.52 5.76 -18.68
C VAL A 237 -8.10 5.73 -17.22
N GLN A 238 -7.39 6.78 -16.79
CA GLN A 238 -6.89 6.90 -15.43
C GLN A 238 -7.34 8.22 -14.83
N HIS A 239 -7.90 8.18 -13.61
CA HIS A 239 -8.29 9.33 -12.82
C HIS A 239 -7.58 9.31 -11.48
N PHE A 240 -7.12 10.47 -11.03
CA PHE A 240 -6.39 10.62 -9.77
C PHE A 240 -7.08 11.67 -8.90
N TYR A 241 -7.94 11.20 -7.98
CA TYR A 241 -8.67 12.04 -7.05
C TYR A 241 -7.90 12.23 -5.75
N VAL A 242 -8.04 13.42 -5.16
CA VAL A 242 -7.54 13.74 -3.82
C VAL A 242 -8.63 14.47 -3.04
N SER A 243 -8.74 14.20 -1.72
CA SER A 243 -9.75 14.83 -0.87
C SER A 243 -9.46 16.31 -0.64
N ASP A 244 -8.18 16.71 -0.63
CA ASP A 244 -7.73 18.10 -0.67
C ASP A 244 -6.55 18.23 -1.64
N TYR A 245 -6.44 19.38 -2.31
CA TYR A 245 -5.46 19.62 -3.36
C TYR A 245 -4.46 20.69 -2.96
N THR A 246 -3.19 20.39 -3.21
CA THR A 246 -2.11 21.39 -3.23
C THR A 246 -1.20 21.15 -4.44
N GLU A 247 -0.56 22.21 -4.93
CA GLU A 247 0.44 22.09 -6.01
C GLU A 247 1.62 21.19 -5.58
N ALA A 248 1.97 21.19 -4.30
CA ALA A 248 3.01 20.33 -3.75
C ALA A 248 2.64 18.85 -3.86
N PHE A 249 1.39 18.46 -3.57
CA PHE A 249 0.92 17.08 -3.77
C PHE A 249 1.01 16.67 -5.23
N GLU A 250 0.57 17.53 -6.16
CA GLU A 250 0.65 17.23 -7.59
C GLU A 250 2.11 17.11 -8.07
N ALA A 251 3.00 17.97 -7.60
CA ALA A 251 4.43 17.86 -7.92
C ALA A 251 5.04 16.55 -7.42
N SER A 252 4.65 16.11 -6.22
CA SER A 252 5.16 14.87 -5.60
C SER A 252 4.68 13.61 -6.31
N THR A 253 3.61 13.65 -7.12
CA THR A 253 3.13 12.47 -7.87
C THR A 253 4.22 11.85 -8.73
N ARG A 254 5.15 12.67 -9.26
CA ARG A 254 6.28 12.19 -10.05
C ARG A 254 7.22 11.25 -9.28
N LEU A 255 7.35 11.43 -7.98
CA LEU A 255 8.19 10.57 -7.14
C LEU A 255 7.56 9.19 -6.96
N PHE A 256 6.25 9.14 -6.70
CA PHE A 256 5.54 7.91 -6.35
C PHE A 256 5.01 7.14 -7.57
N PHE A 257 4.54 7.85 -8.61
CA PHE A 257 3.97 7.24 -9.81
C PHE A 257 4.99 7.16 -10.97
N GLN A 258 6.21 7.73 -10.78
CA GLN A 258 7.29 7.85 -11.77
C GLN A 258 6.96 8.71 -12.99
N GLU A 259 5.81 9.35 -13.03
CA GLU A 259 5.42 10.39 -14.00
C GLU A 259 4.48 11.38 -13.30
N ARG A 260 4.42 12.59 -13.86
CA ARG A 260 3.48 13.59 -13.36
C ARG A 260 2.06 13.22 -13.80
N VAL A 261 1.14 13.18 -12.86
CA VAL A 261 -0.29 12.99 -13.10
C VAL A 261 -1.06 14.22 -12.62
N THR A 262 -2.17 14.51 -13.29
CA THR A 262 -3.06 15.60 -12.87
C THR A 262 -3.96 15.11 -11.76
N LEU A 263 -3.97 15.82 -10.64
CA LEU A 263 -4.84 15.52 -9.49
C LEU A 263 -6.15 16.28 -9.61
N GLU A 264 -7.25 15.57 -9.40
CA GLU A 264 -8.61 16.12 -9.37
C GLU A 264 -9.10 16.20 -7.91
N ARG A 265 -9.49 17.40 -7.45
CA ARG A 265 -10.03 17.55 -6.10
C ARG A 265 -11.41 16.93 -6.00
N HIS A 266 -11.61 16.06 -5.02
CA HIS A 266 -12.88 15.41 -4.70
C HIS A 266 -13.08 15.35 -3.17
N PRO A 267 -13.65 16.39 -2.54
CA PRO A 267 -13.84 16.42 -1.09
C PRO A 267 -14.68 15.25 -0.61
N LEU A 268 -14.26 14.60 0.49
CA LEU A 268 -15.02 13.52 1.12
C LEU A 268 -16.14 14.05 2.03
N TRP A 269 -15.93 15.24 2.56
CA TRP A 269 -16.80 15.89 3.52
C TRP A 269 -17.15 17.29 3.01
N ASN A 270 -18.40 17.70 3.14
CA ASN A 270 -18.88 19.04 2.84
C ASN A 270 -18.65 19.98 4.03
#